data_0c8a16199cf40d05a7a813b5d46a48b5
#
_entry.id   0c8a16199cf40d05a7a813b5d46a48b5
#
_cell.length_a   1.000
_cell.length_b   1.000
_cell.length_c   1.000
_cell.angle_alpha   90.00
_cell.angle_beta   90.00
_cell.angle_gamma   90.00
#
_symmetry.space_group_name_H-M   'P 1'
#
loop_
_entity.id
_entity.type
_entity.pdbx_description
1 polymer ?
#
loop_
_entity_poly.entity_id
_entity_poly.type
_entity_poly.pdbx_seq_one_letter_code
_entity_poly.pdbx_strand_id
1 'polypeptide(L)'
;VGYRMECAHGTELQRALFTRPALEAHFPEWKKADTVQLCITILEKICALHEHGIILGDINPLNILVVSATEVWFVDCDSYQIGGYPCPVGTVRFTAPEIQKRNFADFLRTEGNEAFAIATLLFMIMLPGKSPYAQEGGGDLGEAILAMDFPYPCGDNHSDKTPEGAWRFLWSHLPRYIKEYFYGTFQRDGAYS
;
A
#
# COMPACT_ATOMS: atom_id res chain seq x y z
N VAL A 1 25.32 25.26 0.17
CA VAL A 1 24.89 24.65 -1.09
C VAL A 1 23.51 24.08 -0.84
N GLY A 2 22.56 24.39 -1.68
CA GLY A 2 21.19 23.89 -1.59
C GLY A 2 20.66 23.59 -2.98
N TYR A 3 19.48 22.97 -3.04
CA TYR A 3 18.73 22.73 -4.27
C TYR A 3 17.39 23.45 -4.22
N ARG A 4 16.81 23.69 -5.37
CA ARG A 4 15.48 24.29 -5.51
C ARG A 4 14.60 23.32 -6.28
N MET A 5 13.41 23.05 -5.75
CA MET A 5 12.43 22.16 -6.36
C MET A 5 11.04 22.77 -6.29
N GLU A 6 10.10 22.24 -7.07
CA GLU A 6 8.70 22.59 -6.96
C GLU A 6 8.15 22.13 -5.60
N CYS A 7 7.28 22.94 -5.00
CA CYS A 7 6.61 22.58 -3.76
C CYS A 7 5.43 21.66 -4.08
N ALA A 8 5.48 20.43 -3.59
CA ALA A 8 4.37 19.51 -3.69
C ALA A 8 3.15 20.04 -2.89
N HIS A 9 1.96 19.80 -3.41
CA HIS A 9 0.71 20.20 -2.79
C HIS A 9 -0.29 19.03 -2.77
N GLY A 10 -1.35 19.15 -1.99
CA GLY A 10 -2.37 18.11 -1.79
C GLY A 10 -2.52 17.73 -0.33
N THR A 11 -3.33 16.74 -0.06
CA THR A 11 -3.55 16.19 1.29
C THR A 11 -2.96 14.79 1.39
N GLU A 12 -2.26 14.47 2.48
CA GLU A 12 -1.73 13.13 2.72
C GLU A 12 -2.83 12.07 2.54
N LEU A 13 -2.55 11.04 1.76
CA LEU A 13 -3.49 9.99 1.41
C LEU A 13 -4.17 9.40 2.65
N GLN A 14 -3.41 9.15 3.71
CA GLN A 14 -3.95 8.64 4.96
C GLN A 14 -4.99 9.57 5.58
N ARG A 15 -4.75 10.88 5.55
CA ARG A 15 -5.64 11.88 6.13
C ARG A 15 -6.85 12.17 5.26
N ALA A 16 -6.71 11.98 3.97
CA ALA A 16 -7.75 12.32 2.99
C ALA A 16 -8.76 11.18 2.78
N LEU A 17 -8.30 9.91 2.73
CA LEU A 17 -9.12 8.80 2.21
C LEU A 17 -9.44 7.69 3.22
N PHE A 18 -8.69 7.55 4.32
CA PHE A 18 -8.83 6.36 5.16
C PHE A 18 -10.03 6.38 6.11
N THR A 19 -10.73 7.48 6.21
CA THR A 19 -12.00 7.54 6.93
C THR A 19 -13.06 8.26 6.09
N ARG A 20 -14.30 7.83 6.20
CA ARG A 20 -15.40 8.44 5.45
C ARG A 20 -15.57 9.94 5.73
N PRO A 21 -15.52 10.41 6.99
CA PRO A 21 -15.59 11.85 7.27
C PRO A 21 -14.46 12.65 6.63
N ALA A 22 -13.24 12.12 6.61
CA ALA A 22 -12.11 12.76 5.97
C ALA A 22 -12.29 12.83 4.45
N LEU A 23 -12.72 11.74 3.82
CA LEU A 23 -13.02 11.70 2.40
C LEU A 23 -14.09 12.72 2.01
N GLU A 24 -15.20 12.77 2.73
CA GLU A 24 -16.29 13.73 2.49
C GLU A 24 -15.85 15.19 2.71
N ALA A 25 -14.93 15.44 3.66
CA ALA A 25 -14.41 16.77 3.93
C ALA A 25 -13.43 17.27 2.86
N HIS A 26 -12.55 16.40 2.36
CA HIS A 26 -11.52 16.77 1.36
C HIS A 26 -12.00 16.61 -0.07
N PHE A 27 -12.84 15.62 -0.35
CA PHE A 27 -13.31 15.25 -1.68
C PHE A 27 -14.81 14.93 -1.68
N PRO A 28 -15.70 15.92 -1.50
CA PRO A 28 -17.15 15.70 -1.33
C PRO A 28 -17.83 14.99 -2.52
N GLU A 29 -17.26 15.13 -3.73
CA GLU A 29 -17.80 14.51 -4.97
C GLU A 29 -17.15 13.15 -5.31
N TRP A 30 -16.32 12.59 -4.39
CA TRP A 30 -15.58 11.36 -4.63
C TRP A 30 -16.47 10.15 -4.84
N LYS A 31 -16.21 9.41 -5.91
CA LYS A 31 -16.95 8.21 -6.31
C LYS A 31 -16.05 6.97 -6.23
N LYS A 32 -16.64 5.79 -6.25
CA LYS A 32 -15.87 4.54 -6.32
C LYS A 32 -14.93 4.47 -7.52
N ALA A 33 -15.32 5.05 -8.65
CA ALA A 33 -14.46 5.13 -9.83
C ALA A 33 -13.20 5.95 -9.57
N ASP A 34 -13.30 7.02 -8.77
CA ASP A 34 -12.15 7.86 -8.41
C ASP A 34 -11.14 7.09 -7.54
N THR A 35 -11.63 6.19 -6.68
CA THR A 35 -10.75 5.29 -5.90
C THR A 35 -9.94 4.36 -6.82
N VAL A 36 -10.58 3.79 -7.83
CA VAL A 36 -9.89 2.94 -8.82
C VAL A 36 -8.90 3.77 -9.65
N GLN A 37 -9.34 4.95 -10.10
CA GLN A 37 -8.47 5.87 -10.86
C GLN A 37 -7.25 6.29 -10.04
N LEU A 38 -7.42 6.60 -8.76
CA LEU A 38 -6.30 6.91 -7.87
C LEU A 38 -5.30 5.76 -7.78
N CYS A 39 -5.78 4.51 -7.65
CA CYS A 39 -4.90 3.34 -7.66
C CYS A 39 -4.10 3.25 -8.96
N ILE A 40 -4.74 3.47 -10.11
CA ILE A 40 -4.09 3.48 -11.42
C ILE A 40 -3.04 4.59 -11.48
N THR A 41 -3.39 5.81 -11.09
CA THR A 41 -2.49 6.97 -11.10
C THR A 41 -1.24 6.73 -10.25
N ILE A 42 -1.39 6.13 -9.06
CA ILE A 42 -0.26 5.77 -8.18
C ILE A 42 0.62 4.73 -8.88
N LEU A 43 0.03 3.66 -9.43
CA LEU A 43 0.77 2.61 -10.13
C LEU A 43 1.55 3.13 -11.33
N GLU A 44 0.93 3.96 -12.17
CA GLU A 44 1.59 4.57 -13.34
C GLU A 44 2.84 5.37 -12.94
N LYS A 45 2.75 6.14 -11.85
CA LYS A 45 3.90 6.90 -11.34
C LYS A 45 4.99 6.00 -10.76
N ILE A 46 4.63 4.93 -10.03
CA ILE A 46 5.61 3.96 -9.52
C ILE A 46 6.29 3.23 -10.66
N CYS A 47 5.53 2.76 -11.66
CA CYS A 47 6.08 2.12 -12.86
C CYS A 47 7.08 3.04 -13.58
N ALA A 48 6.75 4.32 -13.73
CA ALA A 48 7.66 5.29 -14.34
C ALA A 48 8.97 5.46 -13.54
N LEU A 49 8.93 5.37 -12.20
CA LEU A 49 10.14 5.39 -11.37
C LEU A 49 10.94 4.08 -11.54
N HIS A 50 10.30 2.93 -11.55
CA HIS A 50 10.94 1.63 -11.79
C HIS A 50 11.63 1.56 -13.15
N GLU A 51 11.02 2.09 -14.22
CA GLU A 51 11.65 2.20 -15.55
C GLU A 51 12.98 2.98 -15.54
N HIS A 52 13.17 3.84 -14.54
CA HIS A 52 14.40 4.59 -14.32
C HIS A 52 15.32 3.95 -13.26
N GLY A 53 15.02 2.75 -12.81
CA GLY A 53 15.79 2.03 -11.78
C GLY A 53 15.69 2.65 -10.39
N ILE A 54 14.59 3.37 -10.11
CA ILE A 54 14.32 4.01 -8.82
C ILE A 54 13.30 3.18 -8.07
N ILE A 55 13.63 2.78 -6.84
CA ILE A 55 12.73 2.09 -5.90
C ILE A 55 12.44 3.04 -4.75
N LEU A 56 11.16 3.23 -4.42
CA LEU A 56 10.75 4.15 -3.36
C LEU A 56 11.22 3.63 -1.98
N GLY A 57 11.11 2.31 -1.77
CA GLY A 57 11.60 1.62 -0.58
C GLY A 57 10.73 1.81 0.66
N ASP A 58 10.32 3.02 1.02
CA ASP A 58 9.38 3.29 2.11
C ASP A 58 8.03 3.81 1.59
N ILE A 59 7.33 2.95 0.86
CA ILE A 59 5.96 3.23 0.46
C ILE A 59 5.11 3.39 1.71
N ASN A 60 4.55 4.59 1.87
CA ASN A 60 3.79 4.98 3.05
C ASN A 60 2.69 5.96 2.63
N PRO A 61 1.42 5.78 3.06
CA PRO A 61 0.34 6.70 2.71
C PRO A 61 0.50 8.14 3.26
N LEU A 62 1.45 8.38 4.17
CA LEU A 62 1.83 9.73 4.59
C LEU A 62 2.76 10.43 3.59
N ASN A 63 3.48 9.64 2.77
CA ASN A 63 4.43 10.14 1.77
C ASN A 63 3.77 10.33 0.39
N ILE A 64 2.44 10.22 0.31
CA ILE A 64 1.66 10.43 -0.90
C ILE A 64 0.64 11.52 -0.65
N LEU A 65 0.78 12.63 -1.37
CA LEU A 65 -0.18 13.74 -1.36
C LEU A 65 -1.17 13.56 -2.50
N VAL A 66 -2.46 13.58 -2.19
CA VAL A 66 -3.56 13.46 -3.16
C VAL A 66 -4.12 14.84 -3.45
N VAL A 67 -4.11 15.23 -4.71
CA VAL A 67 -4.76 16.45 -5.23
C VAL A 67 -6.11 16.08 -5.82
N SER A 68 -6.14 14.98 -6.60
CA SER A 68 -7.33 14.41 -7.21
C SER A 68 -7.12 12.92 -7.48
N ALA A 69 -8.10 12.25 -8.06
CA ALA A 69 -7.97 10.86 -8.51
C ALA A 69 -6.90 10.68 -9.61
N THR A 70 -6.59 11.73 -10.34
CA THR A 70 -5.63 11.71 -11.46
C THR A 70 -4.33 12.46 -11.18
N GLU A 71 -4.17 13.00 -9.97
CA GLU A 71 -2.99 13.76 -9.60
C GLU A 71 -2.56 13.44 -8.17
N VAL A 72 -1.34 12.92 -8.04
CA VAL A 72 -0.67 12.66 -6.76
C VAL A 72 0.76 13.13 -6.81
N TRP A 73 1.33 13.46 -5.64
CA TRP A 73 2.73 13.77 -5.45
C TRP A 73 3.34 12.79 -4.46
N PHE A 74 4.49 12.24 -4.80
CA PHE A 74 5.32 11.50 -3.85
C PHE A 74 6.27 12.49 -3.19
N VAL A 75 6.36 12.41 -1.88
CA VAL A 75 7.24 13.24 -1.04
C VAL A 75 8.18 12.37 -0.23
N ASP A 76 9.15 12.98 0.46
CA ASP A 76 10.18 12.27 1.22
C ASP A 76 11.07 11.37 0.33
N CYS A 77 11.42 11.91 -0.84
CA CYS A 77 12.16 11.17 -1.88
C CYS A 77 13.68 11.09 -1.65
N ASP A 78 14.21 11.69 -0.60
CA ASP A 78 15.63 11.66 -0.24
C ASP A 78 16.09 10.29 0.30
N SER A 79 15.15 9.42 0.65
CA SER A 79 15.42 8.04 1.05
C SER A 79 15.30 7.00 -0.06
N TYR A 80 14.96 7.38 -1.29
CA TYR A 80 14.76 6.44 -2.38
C TYR A 80 16.04 5.66 -2.73
N GLN A 81 15.88 4.40 -3.11
CA GLN A 81 16.99 3.60 -3.62
C GLN A 81 17.27 3.98 -5.08
N ILE A 82 18.48 4.43 -5.36
CA ILE A 82 18.92 4.87 -6.69
C ILE A 82 20.35 4.43 -6.93
N GLY A 83 20.62 3.80 -8.08
CA GLY A 83 21.96 3.59 -8.61
C GLY A 83 22.92 2.82 -7.68
N GLY A 84 22.43 1.90 -6.88
CA GLY A 84 23.25 1.11 -5.95
C GLY A 84 23.31 1.67 -4.52
N TYR A 85 22.66 2.78 -4.25
CA TYR A 85 22.47 3.31 -2.89
C TYR A 85 21.15 2.78 -2.32
N PRO A 86 21.16 2.01 -1.22
CA PRO A 86 19.97 1.42 -0.66
C PRO A 86 19.06 2.47 -0.02
N CYS A 87 17.74 2.19 0.03
CA CYS A 87 16.83 2.90 0.90
C CYS A 87 16.99 2.39 2.34
N PRO A 88 17.49 3.19 3.29
CA PRO A 88 17.85 2.71 4.64
C PRO A 88 16.65 2.62 5.60
N VAL A 89 15.48 3.05 5.17
CA VAL A 89 14.26 3.13 5.99
C VAL A 89 13.16 2.22 5.48
N GLY A 90 12.13 2.01 6.28
CA GLY A 90 10.94 1.23 5.90
C GLY A 90 10.00 1.04 7.07
N THR A 91 8.73 0.93 6.75
CA THR A 91 7.64 0.76 7.71
C THR A 91 7.22 -0.71 7.75
N VAL A 92 7.21 -1.36 8.91
CA VAL A 92 6.92 -2.80 9.11
C VAL A 92 5.72 -3.27 8.31
N ARG A 93 4.59 -2.56 8.36
CA ARG A 93 3.36 -2.95 7.67
C ARG A 93 3.44 -2.96 6.14
N PHE A 94 4.41 -2.26 5.56
CA PHE A 94 4.66 -2.20 4.12
C PHE A 94 5.92 -2.97 3.71
N THR A 95 6.55 -3.66 4.64
CA THR A 95 7.78 -4.41 4.38
C THR A 95 7.44 -5.87 4.05
N ALA A 96 7.95 -6.36 2.93
CA ALA A 96 7.76 -7.74 2.49
C ALA A 96 8.30 -8.75 3.52
N PRO A 97 7.65 -9.91 3.70
CA PRO A 97 8.01 -10.89 4.75
C PRO A 97 9.49 -11.28 4.73
N GLU A 98 10.07 -11.49 3.56
CA GLU A 98 11.44 -11.99 3.36
C GLU A 98 12.52 -10.97 3.74
N ILE A 99 12.17 -9.69 3.85
CA ILE A 99 13.09 -8.62 4.27
C ILE A 99 12.74 -8.02 5.63
N GLN A 100 11.73 -8.56 6.32
CA GLN A 100 11.42 -8.17 7.70
C GLN A 100 12.64 -8.36 8.62
N LYS A 101 12.79 -7.48 9.61
CA LYS A 101 13.87 -7.53 10.61
C LYS A 101 15.30 -7.41 10.03
N ARG A 102 15.47 -7.12 8.75
CA ARG A 102 16.78 -6.84 8.15
C ARG A 102 17.15 -5.37 8.33
N ASN A 103 18.46 -5.09 8.36
CA ASN A 103 18.92 -3.71 8.26
C ASN A 103 18.89 -3.26 6.80
N PHE A 104 18.02 -2.34 6.47
CA PHE A 104 17.77 -1.90 5.09
C PHE A 104 18.95 -1.16 4.44
N ALA A 105 19.90 -0.66 5.23
CA ALA A 105 21.10 -0.05 4.73
C ALA A 105 22.12 -1.06 4.12
N ASP A 106 21.95 -2.36 4.40
CA ASP A 106 22.92 -3.40 4.06
C ASP A 106 22.63 -4.12 2.74
N PHE A 107 21.52 -3.82 2.07
CA PHE A 107 21.16 -4.48 0.81
C PHE A 107 20.27 -3.60 -0.09
N LEU A 108 20.27 -3.94 -1.36
CA LEU A 108 19.34 -3.32 -2.33
C LEU A 108 18.03 -4.12 -2.36
N ARG A 109 16.92 -3.40 -2.29
CA ARG A 109 15.58 -3.97 -2.50
C ARG A 109 15.39 -4.25 -3.99
N THR A 110 14.56 -5.24 -4.27
CA THR A 110 14.09 -5.55 -5.62
C THR A 110 12.70 -4.95 -5.84
N GLU A 111 12.28 -4.84 -7.09
CA GLU A 111 10.89 -4.49 -7.43
C GLU A 111 9.89 -5.49 -6.79
N GLY A 112 10.26 -6.77 -6.65
CA GLY A 112 9.46 -7.77 -5.97
C GLY A 112 9.24 -7.43 -4.47
N ASN A 113 10.27 -6.93 -3.77
CA ASN A 113 10.10 -6.47 -2.39
C ASN A 113 9.15 -5.26 -2.33
N GLU A 114 9.23 -4.36 -3.30
CA GLU A 114 8.37 -3.18 -3.37
C GLU A 114 6.93 -3.54 -3.80
N ALA A 115 6.75 -4.56 -4.64
CA ALA A 115 5.43 -5.04 -5.07
C ALA A 115 4.52 -5.41 -3.90
N PHE A 116 5.08 -5.99 -2.82
CA PHE A 116 4.34 -6.25 -1.58
C PHE A 116 3.85 -4.95 -0.93
N ALA A 117 4.71 -3.93 -0.86
CA ALA A 117 4.34 -2.62 -0.30
C ALA A 117 3.26 -1.93 -1.15
N ILE A 118 3.40 -1.99 -2.48
CA ILE A 118 2.42 -1.48 -3.43
C ILE A 118 1.06 -2.17 -3.22
N ALA A 119 1.03 -3.50 -3.19
CA ALA A 119 -0.20 -4.26 -2.98
C ALA A 119 -0.85 -3.91 -1.63
N THR A 120 -0.04 -3.74 -0.57
CA THR A 120 -0.52 -3.31 0.75
C THR A 120 -1.16 -1.93 0.68
N LEU A 121 -0.53 -0.97 -0.01
CA LEU A 121 -1.08 0.37 -0.22
C LEU A 121 -2.41 0.33 -0.97
N LEU A 122 -2.47 -0.39 -2.10
CA LEU A 122 -3.69 -0.52 -2.91
C LEU A 122 -4.82 -1.18 -2.11
N PHE A 123 -4.51 -2.21 -1.33
CA PHE A 123 -5.46 -2.82 -0.41
C PHE A 123 -6.02 -1.81 0.59
N MET A 124 -5.16 -0.99 1.19
CA MET A 124 -5.57 0.03 2.16
C MET A 124 -6.34 1.19 1.54
N ILE A 125 -6.19 1.45 0.25
CA ILE A 125 -7.02 2.42 -0.48
C ILE A 125 -8.41 1.83 -0.76
N MET A 126 -8.47 0.57 -1.20
CA MET A 126 -9.72 -0.11 -1.54
C MET A 126 -10.54 -0.54 -0.31
N LEU A 127 -9.87 -0.86 0.79
CA LEU A 127 -10.45 -1.12 2.11
C LEU A 127 -9.95 -0.03 3.10
N PRO A 128 -10.58 1.13 3.13
CA PRO A 128 -10.02 2.37 3.67
C PRO A 128 -9.29 2.22 5.00
N GLY A 129 -7.98 2.40 4.97
CA GLY A 129 -7.08 2.40 6.11
C GLY A 129 -6.82 1.03 6.77
N LYS A 130 -7.43 -0.05 6.29
CA LYS A 130 -7.27 -1.37 6.90
C LYS A 130 -6.05 -2.10 6.34
N SER A 131 -5.12 -2.49 7.21
CA SER A 131 -3.98 -3.33 6.79
C SER A 131 -4.47 -4.71 6.31
N PRO A 132 -3.84 -5.31 5.27
CA PRO A 132 -4.17 -6.65 4.80
C PRO A 132 -4.16 -7.71 5.90
N TYR A 133 -3.24 -7.60 6.84
CA TYR A 133 -3.06 -8.58 7.93
C TYR A 133 -3.73 -8.19 9.24
N ALA A 134 -4.54 -7.13 9.27
CA ALA A 134 -5.32 -6.82 10.45
C ALA A 134 -6.43 -7.86 10.64
N GLN A 135 -6.46 -8.49 11.80
CA GLN A 135 -7.38 -9.58 12.14
C GLN A 135 -8.45 -9.13 13.12
N GLU A 136 -9.57 -9.84 13.12
CA GLU A 136 -10.58 -9.71 14.17
C GLU A 136 -9.97 -10.13 15.52
N GLY A 137 -10.30 -9.40 16.58
CA GLY A 137 -9.69 -9.61 17.90
C GLY A 137 -8.27 -9.03 18.06
N GLY A 138 -7.67 -8.50 17.01
CA GLY A 138 -6.32 -7.92 17.05
C GLY A 138 -5.20 -8.96 16.90
N GLY A 139 -3.98 -8.57 17.26
CA GLY A 139 -2.78 -9.41 17.15
C GLY A 139 -1.56 -8.61 16.74
N ASP A 140 -0.38 -9.23 16.77
CA ASP A 140 0.85 -8.61 16.27
C ASP A 140 0.85 -8.63 14.73
N LEU A 141 0.88 -7.43 14.15
CA LEU A 141 0.83 -7.27 12.71
C LEU A 141 2.10 -7.79 12.01
N GLY A 142 3.26 -7.61 12.64
CA GLY A 142 4.54 -8.08 12.09
C GLY A 142 4.60 -9.61 12.07
N GLU A 143 4.10 -10.27 13.10
CA GLU A 143 4.00 -11.74 13.12
C GLU A 143 3.01 -12.26 12.08
N ALA A 144 1.86 -11.61 11.93
CA ALA A 144 0.88 -11.97 10.89
C ALA A 144 1.44 -11.82 9.46
N ILE A 145 2.24 -10.76 9.20
CA ILE A 145 2.95 -10.58 7.93
C ILE A 145 3.98 -11.70 7.72
N LEU A 146 4.81 -11.99 8.72
CA LEU A 146 5.83 -13.06 8.62
C LEU A 146 5.21 -14.44 8.39
N ALA A 147 4.05 -14.69 8.98
CA ALA A 147 3.29 -15.92 8.78
C ALA A 147 2.49 -15.93 7.46
N MET A 148 2.36 -14.77 6.80
CA MET A 148 1.44 -14.54 5.68
C MET A 148 0.02 -15.00 6.00
N ASP A 149 -0.44 -14.70 7.22
CA ASP A 149 -1.75 -15.09 7.74
C ASP A 149 -2.83 -14.06 7.33
N PHE A 150 -3.14 -14.06 6.04
CA PHE A 150 -4.12 -13.13 5.45
C PHE A 150 -5.55 -13.52 5.83
N PRO A 151 -6.31 -12.66 6.52
CA PRO A 151 -7.58 -13.04 7.13
C PRO A 151 -8.79 -13.01 6.19
N TYR A 152 -8.64 -12.55 4.95
CA TYR A 152 -9.77 -12.39 4.04
C TYR A 152 -9.96 -13.64 3.16
N PRO A 153 -11.18 -14.21 3.12
CA PRO A 153 -11.42 -15.43 2.36
C PRO A 153 -11.48 -15.18 0.85
N CYS A 154 -11.10 -16.19 0.07
CA CYS A 154 -11.27 -16.24 -1.38
C CYS A 154 -11.87 -17.58 -1.79
N GLY A 155 -12.85 -17.56 -2.71
CA GLY A 155 -13.59 -18.76 -3.08
C GLY A 155 -14.45 -19.30 -1.95
N ASP A 156 -14.38 -20.61 -1.73
CA ASP A 156 -15.15 -21.33 -0.71
C ASP A 156 -14.48 -21.32 0.68
N ASN A 157 -13.34 -20.66 0.81
CA ASN A 157 -12.64 -20.55 2.09
C ASN A 157 -13.40 -19.63 3.05
N HIS A 158 -13.47 -20.05 4.30
CA HIS A 158 -13.98 -19.24 5.40
C HIS A 158 -12.83 -18.76 6.29
N SER A 159 -13.00 -17.60 6.89
CA SER A 159 -12.06 -17.09 7.89
C SER A 159 -12.83 -16.35 8.99
N ASP A 160 -12.68 -16.82 10.22
CA ASP A 160 -13.21 -16.14 11.40
C ASP A 160 -12.35 -14.94 11.80
N LYS A 161 -11.16 -14.81 11.20
CA LYS A 161 -10.22 -13.71 11.44
C LYS A 161 -10.53 -12.46 10.64
N THR A 162 -11.44 -12.51 9.66
CA THR A 162 -11.77 -11.35 8.84
C THR A 162 -12.39 -10.25 9.70
N PRO A 163 -11.83 -9.04 9.73
CA PRO A 163 -12.37 -7.92 10.50
C PRO A 163 -13.83 -7.65 10.18
N GLU A 164 -14.63 -7.47 11.22
CA GLU A 164 -16.08 -7.18 11.08
C GLU A 164 -16.35 -5.75 10.59
N GLY A 165 -17.61 -5.50 10.23
CA GLY A 165 -18.08 -4.19 9.82
C GLY A 165 -17.82 -3.86 8.36
N ALA A 166 -17.46 -2.59 8.10
CA ALA A 166 -17.35 -2.04 6.74
C ALA A 166 -16.36 -2.80 5.85
N TRP A 167 -15.24 -3.27 6.40
CA TRP A 167 -14.18 -3.94 5.62
C TRP A 167 -14.59 -5.32 5.10
N ARG A 168 -15.30 -6.13 5.93
CA ARG A 168 -15.88 -7.41 5.51
C ARG A 168 -16.91 -7.21 4.40
N PHE A 169 -17.73 -6.18 4.52
CA PHE A 169 -18.71 -5.80 3.49
C PHE A 169 -18.02 -5.36 2.20
N LEU A 170 -17.05 -4.45 2.27
CA LEU A 170 -16.30 -3.98 1.11
C LEU A 170 -15.58 -5.13 0.40
N TRP A 171 -14.89 -5.99 1.18
CA TRP A 171 -14.25 -7.19 0.63
C TRP A 171 -15.23 -8.08 -0.12
N SER A 172 -16.41 -8.35 0.45
CA SER A 172 -17.42 -9.21 -0.18
C SER A 172 -17.88 -8.68 -1.54
N HIS A 173 -17.86 -7.36 -1.74
CA HIS A 173 -18.29 -6.68 -2.96
C HIS A 173 -17.16 -6.42 -3.98
N LEU A 174 -15.92 -6.72 -3.65
CA LEU A 174 -14.84 -6.66 -4.64
C LEU A 174 -15.05 -7.71 -5.74
N PRO A 175 -14.71 -7.39 -7.00
CA PRO A 175 -14.69 -8.36 -8.08
C PRO A 175 -13.82 -9.58 -7.72
N ARG A 176 -14.22 -10.76 -8.19
CA ARG A 176 -13.54 -12.02 -7.88
C ARG A 176 -12.06 -11.97 -8.23
N TYR A 177 -11.70 -11.49 -9.42
CA TYR A 177 -10.32 -11.41 -9.88
C TYR A 177 -9.45 -10.49 -8.98
N ILE A 178 -10.00 -9.40 -8.45
CA ILE A 178 -9.28 -8.53 -7.48
C ILE A 178 -9.02 -9.28 -6.17
N LYS A 179 -10.00 -10.05 -5.68
CA LYS A 179 -9.81 -10.88 -4.49
C LYS A 179 -8.73 -11.94 -4.72
N GLU A 180 -8.72 -12.59 -5.89
CA GLU A 180 -7.74 -13.60 -6.27
C GLU A 180 -6.33 -13.01 -6.32
N TYR A 181 -6.15 -11.79 -6.86
CA TYR A 181 -4.86 -11.11 -6.85
C TYR A 181 -4.39 -10.80 -5.43
N PHE A 182 -5.22 -10.17 -4.60
CA PHE A 182 -4.85 -9.90 -3.21
C PHE A 182 -4.59 -11.19 -2.41
N TYR A 183 -5.43 -12.19 -2.60
CA TYR A 183 -5.28 -13.48 -1.93
C TYR A 183 -3.97 -14.15 -2.32
N GLY A 184 -3.65 -14.22 -3.61
CA GLY A 184 -2.38 -14.75 -4.10
C GLY A 184 -1.16 -13.98 -3.59
N THR A 185 -1.28 -12.65 -3.47
CA THR A 185 -0.20 -11.79 -2.96
C THR A 185 0.07 -12.00 -1.48
N PHE A 186 -0.98 -12.13 -0.65
CA PHE A 186 -0.87 -12.05 0.81
C PHE A 186 -0.92 -13.39 1.53
N GLN A 187 -1.18 -14.48 0.82
CA GLN A 187 -1.15 -15.83 1.40
C GLN A 187 0.27 -16.43 1.34
N ARG A 188 0.52 -17.38 2.24
CA ARG A 188 1.73 -18.18 2.22
C ARG A 188 1.87 -18.86 0.85
N ASP A 189 3.05 -18.79 0.29
CA ASP A 189 3.36 -19.25 -1.07
C ASP A 189 2.65 -18.45 -2.19
N GLY A 190 2.14 -17.28 -1.88
CA GLY A 190 1.59 -16.35 -2.85
C GLY A 190 2.68 -15.75 -3.76
N ALA A 191 2.27 -15.31 -4.95
CA ALA A 191 3.14 -14.63 -5.90
C ALA A 191 2.80 -13.13 -5.93
N TYR A 192 3.69 -12.28 -5.45
CA TYR A 192 3.53 -10.82 -5.50
C TYR A 192 4.66 -10.11 -6.27
N SER A 193 5.54 -10.88 -6.88
CA SER A 193 6.62 -10.37 -7.74
C SER A 193 6.29 -10.55 -9.21
#